data_f804931143d22d3c0b10f9f5b7d4c9f1
#
_entry.id   f804931143d22d3c0b10f9f5b7d4c9f1
#
_cell.length_a   1.000
_cell.length_b   1.000
_cell.length_c   1.000
_cell.angle_alpha   90.00
_cell.angle_beta   90.00
_cell.angle_gamma   90.00
#
_symmetry.space_group_name_H-M   'P 1'
#
loop_
_entity.id
_entity.type
_entity.pdbx_description
1 polymer ?
#
loop_
_entity_poly.entity_id
_entity_poly.type
_entity_poly.pdbx_seq_one_letter_code
_entity_poly.pdbx_strand_id
1 'polypeptide(L)'
;YPNIDLKVYANEFYVKYDFIVQPGTDPSSIQWSYNGDITPTIDHGQISLSHSHGYVFEQRPIAWETIDGQRLRVSCSYHLEHGVLSFQFEEGYIPKGTLTIDPELIFSTYSGSTADNFGYTATYDSDGFLYSGSSAFGDQYPTTLGAYQETWAGGEGSGSLVGTDIALSKYDTTGTFMVWSTLIGGTGDELPHSLIVDEDDQLIVLGTTASDDYPFTEGAYDTSFAGGNSFAPSGVGVSYALGSDIILSKFSN
;
A
#
# COMPACT_ATOMS: atom_id res chain seq x y z
N TYR A 1 -10.05 -6.82 -31.88
CA TYR A 1 -8.82 -7.26 -32.52
C TYR A 1 -8.94 -8.74 -32.92
N PRO A 2 -8.52 -9.15 -34.10
CA PRO A 2 -8.48 -10.57 -34.46
C PRO A 2 -7.55 -11.35 -33.52
N ASN A 3 -8.03 -12.49 -32.98
CA ASN A 3 -7.27 -13.36 -32.09
C ASN A 3 -6.82 -12.70 -30.75
N ILE A 4 -7.49 -11.61 -30.35
CA ILE A 4 -7.29 -10.96 -29.05
C ILE A 4 -8.67 -10.78 -28.40
N ASP A 5 -8.87 -11.39 -27.26
CA ASP A 5 -10.08 -11.26 -26.45
C ASP A 5 -9.83 -10.22 -25.34
N LEU A 6 -10.85 -9.41 -25.05
CA LEU A 6 -10.91 -8.56 -23.85
C LEU A 6 -11.89 -9.20 -22.89
N LYS A 7 -11.39 -9.67 -21.76
CA LYS A 7 -12.20 -10.20 -20.68
C LYS A 7 -12.36 -9.13 -19.61
N VAL A 8 -13.61 -8.68 -19.39
CA VAL A 8 -13.94 -7.70 -18.35
C VAL A 8 -14.68 -8.40 -17.23
N TYR A 9 -14.27 -8.16 -16.00
CA TYR A 9 -14.90 -8.69 -14.80
C TYR A 9 -14.85 -7.65 -13.68
N ALA A 10 -15.76 -7.78 -12.71
CA ALA A 10 -15.86 -6.87 -11.58
C ALA A 10 -15.97 -7.67 -10.28
N ASN A 11 -15.46 -7.11 -9.21
CA ASN A 11 -15.79 -7.48 -7.85
C ASN A 11 -16.52 -6.32 -7.16
N GLU A 12 -16.72 -6.40 -5.84
CA GLU A 12 -17.46 -5.38 -5.08
C GLU A 12 -16.80 -3.99 -5.07
N PHE A 13 -15.51 -3.89 -5.41
CA PHE A 13 -14.72 -2.66 -5.24
C PHE A 13 -14.15 -2.09 -6.54
N TYR A 14 -13.89 -2.90 -7.57
CA TYR A 14 -13.25 -2.44 -8.80
C TYR A 14 -13.63 -3.30 -10.03
N VAL A 15 -13.45 -2.71 -11.20
CA VAL A 15 -13.54 -3.38 -12.50
C VAL A 15 -12.12 -3.72 -12.95
N LYS A 16 -11.92 -4.96 -13.39
CA LYS A 16 -10.69 -5.46 -14.01
C LYS A 16 -10.92 -5.87 -15.44
N TYR A 17 -9.87 -5.91 -16.21
CA TYR A 17 -9.91 -6.44 -17.56
C TYR A 17 -8.58 -7.12 -17.93
N ASP A 18 -8.65 -8.22 -18.68
CA ASP A 18 -7.51 -8.94 -19.22
C ASP A 18 -7.55 -8.87 -20.73
N PHE A 19 -6.40 -8.65 -21.38
CA PHE A 19 -6.24 -8.96 -22.77
C PHE A 19 -5.68 -10.38 -22.90
N ILE A 20 -6.37 -11.22 -23.67
CA ILE A 20 -5.99 -12.61 -23.94
C ILE A 20 -5.59 -12.69 -25.42
N VAL A 21 -4.30 -12.80 -25.67
CA VAL A 21 -3.70 -12.81 -27.01
C VAL A 21 -3.39 -14.24 -27.41
N GLN A 22 -3.94 -14.68 -28.54
CA GLN A 22 -3.71 -16.04 -29.04
C GLN A 22 -2.31 -16.19 -29.64
N PRO A 23 -1.73 -17.40 -29.64
CA PRO A 23 -0.42 -17.68 -30.20
C PRO A 23 -0.25 -17.15 -31.63
N GLY A 24 0.90 -16.57 -31.93
CA GLY A 24 1.23 -16.01 -33.25
C GLY A 24 0.64 -14.64 -33.55
N THR A 25 -0.08 -14.02 -32.59
CA THR A 25 -0.68 -12.70 -32.75
C THR A 25 0.23 -11.62 -32.13
N ASP A 26 0.42 -10.51 -32.82
CA ASP A 26 1.22 -9.39 -32.34
C ASP A 26 0.47 -8.60 -31.26
N PRO A 27 0.90 -8.63 -29.98
CA PRO A 27 0.23 -7.93 -28.89
C PRO A 27 0.43 -6.41 -28.94
N SER A 28 1.40 -5.88 -29.67
CA SER A 28 1.63 -4.43 -29.85
C SER A 28 0.53 -3.76 -30.67
N SER A 29 -0.31 -4.55 -31.35
CA SER A 29 -1.50 -4.07 -32.05
C SER A 29 -2.61 -3.58 -31.12
N ILE A 30 -2.57 -3.92 -29.82
CA ILE A 30 -3.54 -3.43 -28.84
C ILE A 30 -3.31 -1.96 -28.58
N GLN A 31 -4.32 -1.14 -28.92
CA GLN A 31 -4.29 0.31 -28.74
C GLN A 31 -5.62 0.81 -28.22
N TRP A 32 -5.59 1.78 -27.31
CA TRP A 32 -6.80 2.43 -26.83
C TRP A 32 -6.56 3.90 -26.49
N SER A 33 -7.63 4.67 -26.36
CA SER A 33 -7.60 6.06 -25.93
C SER A 33 -8.81 6.33 -25.05
N TYR A 34 -8.71 7.35 -24.20
CA TYR A 34 -9.81 7.81 -23.39
C TYR A 34 -10.49 9.03 -24.04
N ASN A 35 -11.82 9.06 -24.02
CA ASN A 35 -12.62 10.14 -24.57
C ASN A 35 -12.99 11.14 -23.46
N GLY A 36 -13.22 12.41 -23.83
CA GLY A 36 -13.61 13.50 -22.92
C GLY A 36 -12.41 14.25 -22.36
N ASP A 37 -12.62 14.95 -21.25
CA ASP A 37 -11.59 15.77 -20.59
C ASP A 37 -10.66 14.89 -19.71
N ILE A 38 -10.15 13.81 -20.30
CA ILE A 38 -9.24 12.88 -19.65
C ILE A 38 -7.87 12.98 -20.32
N THR A 39 -6.84 13.27 -19.52
CA THR A 39 -5.46 13.30 -20.01
C THR A 39 -4.69 12.14 -19.40
N PRO A 40 -4.31 11.13 -20.20
CA PRO A 40 -3.45 10.05 -19.74
C PRO A 40 -1.99 10.52 -19.64
N THR A 41 -1.31 10.08 -18.58
CA THR A 41 0.14 10.18 -18.42
C THR A 41 0.68 8.85 -17.93
N ILE A 42 1.96 8.57 -18.17
CA ILE A 42 2.64 7.40 -17.61
C ILE A 42 3.67 7.90 -16.61
N ASP A 43 3.53 7.48 -15.35
CA ASP A 43 4.46 7.79 -14.28
C ASP A 43 4.85 6.50 -13.55
N HIS A 44 6.16 6.28 -13.37
CA HIS A 44 6.70 5.06 -12.76
C HIS A 44 6.10 3.75 -13.33
N GLY A 45 5.70 3.76 -14.60
CA GLY A 45 5.15 2.61 -15.34
C GLY A 45 3.65 2.35 -15.11
N GLN A 46 2.94 3.17 -14.33
CA GLN A 46 1.48 3.14 -14.20
C GLN A 46 0.85 4.26 -15.03
N ILE A 47 -0.39 4.06 -15.48
CA ILE A 47 -1.17 5.11 -16.13
C ILE A 47 -1.87 5.94 -15.06
N SER A 48 -1.75 7.26 -15.17
CA SER A 48 -2.55 8.22 -14.41
C SER A 48 -3.50 8.95 -15.36
N LEU A 49 -4.79 8.88 -15.06
CA LEU A 49 -5.86 9.53 -15.80
C LEU A 49 -6.35 10.73 -14.99
N SER A 50 -6.02 11.93 -15.44
CA SER A 50 -6.51 13.17 -14.82
C SER A 50 -7.84 13.58 -15.42
N HIS A 51 -8.82 13.92 -14.58
CA HIS A 51 -10.11 14.46 -14.99
C HIS A 51 -10.61 15.52 -13.98
N SER A 52 -11.71 16.23 -14.30
CA SER A 52 -12.23 17.34 -13.49
C SER A 52 -12.59 16.99 -12.04
N HIS A 53 -12.74 15.72 -11.69
CA HIS A 53 -13.15 15.23 -10.37
C HIS A 53 -12.04 14.48 -9.62
N GLY A 54 -10.80 14.42 -10.16
CA GLY A 54 -9.66 13.76 -9.53
C GLY A 54 -8.82 12.92 -10.48
N TYR A 55 -8.29 11.81 -9.97
CA TYR A 55 -7.40 10.92 -10.71
C TYR A 55 -7.89 9.47 -10.63
N VAL A 56 -7.67 8.74 -11.71
CA VAL A 56 -7.81 7.28 -11.76
C VAL A 56 -6.45 6.70 -12.15
N PHE A 57 -6.04 5.62 -11.52
CA PHE A 57 -4.76 4.97 -11.77
C PHE A 57 -4.96 3.56 -12.30
N GLU A 58 -4.21 3.21 -13.34
CA GLU A 58 -4.05 1.83 -13.79
C GLU A 58 -2.63 1.38 -13.48
N GLN A 59 -2.50 0.29 -12.74
CA GLN A 59 -1.21 -0.24 -12.30
C GLN A 59 -0.37 -0.72 -13.49
N ARG A 60 0.93 -0.93 -13.26
CA ARG A 60 1.83 -1.49 -14.28
C ARG A 60 1.25 -2.78 -14.84
N PRO A 61 1.32 -3.00 -16.16
CA PRO A 61 0.80 -4.22 -16.75
C PRO A 61 1.69 -5.40 -16.38
N ILE A 62 1.08 -6.50 -16.00
CA ILE A 62 1.76 -7.78 -15.83
C ILE A 62 1.34 -8.68 -16.98
N ALA A 63 2.31 -9.34 -17.61
CA ALA A 63 2.04 -10.24 -18.69
C ALA A 63 2.69 -11.61 -18.43
N TRP A 64 1.97 -12.67 -18.78
CA TRP A 64 2.49 -14.03 -18.78
C TRP A 64 2.01 -14.81 -19.97
N GLU A 65 2.87 -15.64 -20.49
CA GLU A 65 2.58 -16.56 -21.56
C GLU A 65 2.35 -17.96 -20.98
N THR A 66 1.27 -18.62 -21.37
CA THR A 66 0.96 -19.98 -20.96
C THR A 66 1.31 -20.94 -22.08
N ILE A 67 2.33 -21.80 -21.86
CA ILE A 67 2.78 -22.85 -22.79
C ILE A 67 2.70 -24.18 -22.03
N ASP A 68 1.99 -25.16 -22.59
CA ASP A 68 1.83 -26.52 -21.98
C ASP A 68 1.40 -26.48 -20.51
N GLY A 69 0.56 -25.50 -20.14
CA GLY A 69 0.05 -25.31 -18.79
C GLY A 69 1.02 -24.61 -17.82
N GLN A 70 2.22 -24.25 -18.26
CA GLN A 70 3.18 -23.47 -17.46
C GLN A 70 3.07 -21.98 -17.78
N ARG A 71 3.10 -21.13 -16.76
CA ARG A 71 3.11 -19.67 -16.89
C ARG A 71 4.54 -19.17 -16.89
N LEU A 72 4.92 -18.45 -17.95
CA LEU A 72 6.20 -17.78 -18.10
C LEU A 72 5.95 -16.27 -18.10
N ARG A 73 6.63 -15.52 -17.23
CA ARG A 73 6.51 -14.07 -17.17
C ARG A 73 7.10 -13.45 -18.43
N VAL A 74 6.38 -12.45 -18.99
CA VAL A 74 6.79 -11.69 -20.15
C VAL A 74 6.97 -10.23 -19.73
N SER A 75 8.07 -9.61 -20.15
CA SER A 75 8.32 -8.19 -19.93
C SER A 75 7.32 -7.36 -20.75
N CYS A 76 6.56 -6.51 -20.05
CA CYS A 76 5.53 -5.67 -20.65
C CYS A 76 5.48 -4.32 -19.93
N SER A 77 5.30 -3.24 -20.69
CA SER A 77 5.09 -1.90 -20.16
C SER A 77 4.03 -1.16 -20.97
N TYR A 78 3.48 -0.08 -20.39
CA TYR A 78 2.65 0.86 -21.16
C TYR A 78 3.51 1.76 -22.04
N HIS A 79 2.97 2.12 -23.20
CA HIS A 79 3.50 3.13 -24.10
C HIS A 79 2.39 4.13 -24.42
N LEU A 80 2.72 5.42 -24.39
CA LEU A 80 1.79 6.51 -24.67
C LEU A 80 2.36 7.40 -25.78
N GLU A 81 1.67 7.47 -26.90
CA GLU A 81 2.05 8.32 -28.02
C GLU A 81 0.81 9.05 -28.56
N HIS A 82 0.87 10.39 -28.63
CA HIS A 82 -0.22 11.24 -29.16
C HIS A 82 -1.60 10.96 -28.51
N GLY A 83 -1.64 10.62 -27.21
CA GLY A 83 -2.86 10.30 -26.48
C GLY A 83 -3.41 8.88 -26.71
N VAL A 84 -2.70 8.06 -27.47
CA VAL A 84 -3.00 6.65 -27.70
C VAL A 84 -2.09 5.81 -26.80
N LEU A 85 -2.69 4.95 -26.02
CA LEU A 85 -2.03 3.97 -25.18
C LEU A 85 -1.87 2.65 -25.91
N SER A 86 -0.77 1.95 -25.64
CA SER A 86 -0.48 0.62 -26.15
C SER A 86 0.41 -0.13 -25.17
N PHE A 87 0.63 -1.40 -25.43
CA PHE A 87 1.63 -2.20 -24.71
C PHE A 87 2.94 -2.25 -25.50
N GLN A 88 4.05 -2.15 -24.77
CA GLN A 88 5.39 -2.32 -25.32
C GLN A 88 6.01 -3.62 -24.78
N PHE A 89 6.52 -4.41 -25.70
CA PHE A 89 7.24 -5.67 -25.47
C PHE A 89 8.68 -5.57 -26.00
N GLU A 90 9.49 -6.60 -25.79
CA GLU A 90 10.77 -6.72 -26.48
C GLU A 90 10.58 -6.73 -28.00
N GLU A 91 11.53 -6.16 -28.73
CA GLU A 91 11.46 -6.04 -30.20
C GLU A 91 11.24 -7.41 -30.85
N GLY A 92 10.20 -7.51 -31.66
CA GLY A 92 9.84 -8.74 -32.35
C GLY A 92 9.20 -9.83 -31.50
N TYR A 93 8.75 -9.51 -30.28
CA TYR A 93 8.06 -10.48 -29.46
C TYR A 93 6.72 -10.89 -30.07
N ILE A 94 6.56 -12.18 -30.34
CA ILE A 94 5.30 -12.82 -30.74
C ILE A 94 5.08 -14.04 -29.82
N PRO A 95 3.93 -14.14 -29.13
CA PRO A 95 3.66 -15.24 -28.22
C PRO A 95 3.56 -16.58 -28.95
N LYS A 96 4.17 -17.61 -28.37
CA LYS A 96 4.08 -19.01 -28.83
C LYS A 96 2.94 -19.75 -28.16
N GLY A 97 2.57 -19.33 -26.95
CA GLY A 97 1.41 -19.79 -26.19
C GLY A 97 0.37 -18.69 -26.07
N THR A 98 -0.61 -18.87 -25.20
CA THR A 98 -1.60 -17.83 -24.89
C THR A 98 -0.97 -16.79 -23.97
N LEU A 99 -0.86 -15.54 -24.46
CA LEU A 99 -0.40 -14.40 -23.65
C LEU A 99 -1.61 -13.77 -22.94
N THR A 100 -1.51 -13.60 -21.65
CA THR A 100 -2.46 -12.81 -20.84
C THR A 100 -1.77 -11.55 -20.33
N ILE A 101 -2.41 -10.41 -20.48
CA ILE A 101 -1.95 -9.10 -19.97
C ILE A 101 -2.99 -8.62 -18.99
N ASP A 102 -2.62 -8.49 -17.70
CA ASP A 102 -3.50 -8.18 -16.57
C ASP A 102 -2.75 -7.33 -15.53
N PRO A 103 -3.37 -6.34 -14.89
CA PRO A 103 -2.89 -5.82 -13.62
C PRO A 103 -3.19 -6.86 -12.52
N GLU A 104 -2.19 -7.68 -12.17
CA GLU A 104 -2.35 -8.76 -11.19
C GLU A 104 -2.27 -8.24 -9.75
N LEU A 105 -3.09 -8.81 -8.86
CA LEU A 105 -2.82 -8.77 -7.42
C LEU A 105 -1.53 -9.55 -7.16
N ILE A 106 -0.44 -8.84 -6.83
CA ILE A 106 0.87 -9.46 -6.61
C ILE A 106 0.82 -10.32 -5.35
N PHE A 107 0.28 -9.75 -4.26
CA PHE A 107 -0.01 -10.50 -3.05
C PHE A 107 -1.14 -9.85 -2.23
N SER A 108 -1.74 -10.66 -1.36
CA SER A 108 -2.65 -10.20 -0.31
C SER A 108 -2.38 -11.04 0.92
N THR A 109 -2.22 -10.39 2.07
CA THR A 109 -1.95 -11.08 3.32
C THR A 109 -2.70 -10.41 4.47
N TYR A 110 -2.91 -11.15 5.55
CA TYR A 110 -3.33 -10.60 6.83
C TYR A 110 -2.11 -10.19 7.65
N SER A 111 -2.31 -9.28 8.63
CA SER A 111 -1.25 -8.88 9.57
C SER A 111 -0.75 -10.02 10.46
N GLY A 112 -1.55 -11.08 10.61
CA GLY A 112 -1.29 -12.16 11.56
C GLY A 112 -1.65 -11.82 13.01
N SER A 113 -2.20 -10.63 13.26
CA SER A 113 -2.68 -10.23 14.59
C SER A 113 -3.90 -11.04 15.00
N THR A 114 -3.98 -11.40 16.27
CA THR A 114 -5.18 -11.94 16.92
C THR A 114 -5.87 -10.89 17.82
N ALA A 115 -5.25 -9.71 18.03
CA ALA A 115 -5.93 -8.53 18.53
C ALA A 115 -6.63 -7.80 17.39
N ASP A 116 -7.66 -7.01 17.69
CA ASP A 116 -8.25 -6.09 16.73
C ASP A 116 -7.20 -5.11 16.23
N ASN A 117 -7.22 -4.83 14.93
CA ASN A 117 -6.31 -3.87 14.31
C ASN A 117 -6.98 -3.21 13.12
N PHE A 118 -6.67 -1.92 12.89
CA PHE A 118 -7.19 -1.15 11.77
C PHE A 118 -6.03 -0.61 10.95
N GLY A 119 -6.04 -0.89 9.63
CA GLY A 119 -5.09 -0.32 8.69
C GLY A 119 -5.47 1.12 8.34
N TYR A 120 -4.49 2.02 8.35
CA TYR A 120 -4.68 3.44 8.02
C TYR A 120 -3.91 3.85 6.77
N THR A 121 -2.70 3.34 6.59
CA THR A 121 -1.78 3.84 5.58
C THR A 121 -0.81 2.76 5.15
N ALA A 122 -0.29 2.89 3.93
CA ALA A 122 0.76 2.02 3.40
C ALA A 122 1.68 2.82 2.49
N THR A 123 2.93 2.36 2.36
CA THR A 123 3.92 2.87 1.42
C THR A 123 4.86 1.75 0.99
N TYR A 124 5.83 2.05 0.13
CA TYR A 124 6.83 1.09 -0.33
C TYR A 124 8.19 1.78 -0.51
N ASP A 125 9.28 1.00 -0.43
CA ASP A 125 10.63 1.48 -0.68
C ASP A 125 11.07 1.27 -2.14
N SER A 126 12.30 1.72 -2.46
CA SER A 126 12.86 1.65 -3.81
C SER A 126 13.02 0.21 -4.32
N ASP A 127 13.16 -0.77 -3.43
CA ASP A 127 13.26 -2.20 -3.74
C ASP A 127 11.89 -2.89 -3.85
N GLY A 128 10.80 -2.18 -3.52
CA GLY A 128 9.43 -2.67 -3.60
C GLY A 128 8.95 -3.44 -2.36
N PHE A 129 9.64 -3.34 -1.23
CA PHE A 129 9.12 -3.82 0.05
C PHE A 129 7.96 -2.94 0.50
N LEU A 130 6.90 -3.55 1.03
CA LEU A 130 5.70 -2.86 1.45
C LEU A 130 5.74 -2.56 2.95
N TYR A 131 5.35 -1.34 3.31
CA TYR A 131 5.16 -0.94 4.70
C TYR A 131 3.69 -0.68 4.99
N SER A 132 3.20 -1.17 6.12
CA SER A 132 1.86 -0.89 6.62
C SER A 132 1.91 -0.16 7.94
N GLY A 133 1.03 0.85 8.09
CA GLY A 133 0.76 1.55 9.35
C GLY A 133 -0.68 1.29 9.77
N SER A 134 -0.84 0.76 10.97
CA SER A 134 -2.12 0.38 11.55
C SER A 134 -2.17 0.72 13.03
N SER A 135 -3.36 0.66 13.64
CA SER A 135 -3.52 0.68 15.08
C SER A 135 -3.73 -0.73 15.59
N ALA A 136 -3.03 -1.11 16.65
CA ALA A 136 -3.21 -2.37 17.36
C ALA A 136 -3.94 -2.13 18.69
N PHE A 137 -5.02 -2.88 18.91
CA PHE A 137 -5.84 -2.82 20.11
C PHE A 137 -5.46 -3.97 21.06
N GLY A 138 -4.21 -4.03 21.48
CA GLY A 138 -3.73 -5.02 22.44
C GLY A 138 -2.44 -5.73 22.04
N ASP A 139 -1.99 -6.59 22.92
CA ASP A 139 -0.66 -7.22 22.95
C ASP A 139 -0.46 -8.39 21.97
N GLN A 140 -1.44 -8.67 21.10
CA GLN A 140 -1.37 -9.81 20.17
C GLN A 140 -1.09 -9.40 18.72
N TYR A 141 -0.62 -8.18 18.51
CA TYR A 141 -0.06 -7.79 17.22
C TYR A 141 1.32 -8.43 17.05
N PRO A 142 1.61 -9.09 15.93
CA PRO A 142 2.89 -9.78 15.76
C PRO A 142 4.03 -8.76 15.63
N THR A 143 4.98 -8.81 16.56
CA THR A 143 6.23 -8.06 16.53
C THR A 143 7.40 -9.01 16.25
N THR A 144 8.47 -8.49 15.66
CA THR A 144 9.69 -9.26 15.44
C THR A 144 10.65 -9.14 16.62
N LEU A 145 11.43 -10.18 16.86
CA LEU A 145 12.46 -10.14 17.89
C LEU A 145 13.47 -9.01 17.61
N GLY A 146 13.70 -8.16 18.61
CA GLY A 146 14.55 -6.98 18.49
C GLY A 146 13.86 -5.76 17.88
N ALA A 147 12.53 -5.78 17.77
CA ALA A 147 11.74 -4.62 17.39
C ALA A 147 11.96 -3.45 18.36
N TYR A 148 11.71 -2.24 17.90
CA TYR A 148 11.82 -1.04 18.75
C TYR A 148 10.95 -1.14 20.00
N GLN A 149 9.71 -1.60 19.84
CA GLN A 149 8.78 -1.91 20.93
C GLN A 149 8.09 -3.24 20.60
N GLU A 150 8.32 -4.27 21.43
CA GLU A 150 7.80 -5.62 21.21
C GLU A 150 6.43 -5.83 21.87
N THR A 151 6.08 -5.01 22.87
CA THR A 151 4.87 -5.14 23.67
C THR A 151 3.99 -3.89 23.55
N TRP A 152 2.69 -4.09 23.55
CA TRP A 152 1.71 -3.03 23.59
C TRP A 152 1.82 -2.24 24.91
N ALA A 153 1.89 -0.91 24.82
CA ALA A 153 2.10 -0.05 25.99
C ALA A 153 0.78 0.31 26.71
N GLY A 154 -0.33 0.28 25.99
CA GLY A 154 -1.63 0.57 26.57
C GLY A 154 -2.46 1.56 25.79
N GLY A 155 -3.42 2.16 26.48
CA GLY A 155 -4.34 3.15 25.95
C GLY A 155 -5.65 3.13 26.72
N GLU A 156 -6.35 4.26 26.72
CA GLU A 156 -7.62 4.37 27.43
C GLU A 156 -8.80 3.77 26.65
N GLY A 157 -8.69 3.78 25.31
CA GLY A 157 -9.75 3.31 24.43
C GLY A 157 -11.03 4.12 24.49
N SER A 158 -12.03 3.69 23.74
CA SER A 158 -13.35 4.29 23.74
C SER A 158 -14.45 3.22 23.69
N GLY A 159 -15.42 3.33 24.58
CA GLY A 159 -16.53 2.38 24.68
C GLY A 159 -16.09 1.02 25.20
N SER A 160 -16.20 -0.03 24.37
CA SER A 160 -15.76 -1.40 24.70
C SER A 160 -14.37 -1.74 24.13
N LEU A 161 -13.74 -0.82 23.43
CA LEU A 161 -12.41 -1.02 22.86
C LEU A 161 -11.34 -0.62 23.88
N VAL A 162 -10.27 -1.39 23.94
CA VAL A 162 -9.05 -1.02 24.65
C VAL A 162 -8.29 0.03 23.83
N GLY A 163 -7.31 0.71 24.42
CA GLY A 163 -6.53 1.72 23.72
C GLY A 163 -5.64 1.16 22.60
N THR A 164 -4.95 2.04 21.91
CA THR A 164 -4.19 1.69 20.69
C THR A 164 -2.76 2.15 20.74
N ASP A 165 -1.85 1.30 20.25
CA ASP A 165 -0.52 1.70 19.77
C ASP A 165 -0.48 1.71 18.25
N ILE A 166 0.40 2.52 17.65
CA ILE A 166 0.74 2.41 16.23
C ILE A 166 1.49 1.11 16.02
N ALA A 167 1.03 0.32 15.04
CA ALA A 167 1.70 -0.88 14.58
C ALA A 167 2.27 -0.67 13.17
N LEU A 168 3.56 -0.95 13.01
CA LEU A 168 4.30 -0.79 11.77
C LEU A 168 4.83 -2.16 11.34
N SER A 169 4.63 -2.52 10.09
CA SER A 169 5.17 -3.78 9.55
C SER A 169 5.74 -3.59 8.16
N LYS A 170 6.88 -4.25 7.89
CA LYS A 170 7.51 -4.32 6.57
C LYS A 170 7.38 -5.74 6.03
N TYR A 171 6.91 -5.86 4.79
CA TYR A 171 6.75 -7.15 4.09
C TYR A 171 7.68 -7.20 2.89
N ASP A 172 8.14 -8.41 2.55
CA ASP A 172 8.90 -8.64 1.33
C ASP A 172 8.06 -8.38 0.07
N THR A 173 8.70 -8.27 -1.07
CA THR A 173 8.07 -7.95 -2.37
C THR A 173 7.06 -9.00 -2.84
N THR A 174 7.05 -10.18 -2.21
CA THR A 174 6.13 -11.29 -2.53
C THR A 174 5.00 -11.44 -1.51
N GLY A 175 5.04 -10.70 -0.38
CA GLY A 175 4.08 -10.79 0.72
C GLY A 175 4.11 -12.13 1.47
N THR A 176 5.15 -12.94 1.27
CA THR A 176 5.28 -14.25 1.92
C THR A 176 6.04 -14.19 3.23
N PHE A 177 6.76 -13.09 3.46
CA PHE A 177 7.60 -12.91 4.64
C PHE A 177 7.44 -11.50 5.21
N MET A 178 7.20 -11.41 6.52
CA MET A 178 7.25 -10.17 7.28
C MET A 178 8.70 -9.93 7.70
N VAL A 179 9.32 -8.89 7.13
CA VAL A 179 10.75 -8.57 7.34
C VAL A 179 10.98 -8.10 8.77
N TRP A 180 10.16 -7.12 9.19
CA TRP A 180 10.11 -6.67 10.57
C TRP A 180 8.72 -6.10 10.91
N SER A 181 8.43 -6.07 12.20
CA SER A 181 7.24 -5.42 12.73
C SER A 181 7.50 -4.92 14.15
N THR A 182 6.96 -3.75 14.47
CA THR A 182 7.11 -3.09 15.76
C THR A 182 5.82 -2.37 16.15
N LEU A 183 5.65 -2.16 17.42
CA LEU A 183 4.72 -1.18 17.97
C LEU A 183 5.46 0.13 18.25
N ILE A 184 4.74 1.22 18.36
CA ILE A 184 5.21 2.48 18.95
C ILE A 184 4.03 3.20 19.58
N GLY A 185 4.11 3.42 20.87
CA GLY A 185 3.10 4.10 21.66
C GLY A 185 3.52 4.26 23.10
N GLY A 186 2.69 4.97 23.85
CA GLY A 186 2.79 5.15 25.28
C GLY A 186 1.54 4.63 25.99
N THR A 187 1.22 5.20 27.15
CA THR A 187 0.06 4.78 27.96
C THR A 187 -1.28 5.34 27.49
N GLY A 188 -1.29 6.26 26.53
CA GLY A 188 -2.48 6.80 25.87
C GLY A 188 -2.84 6.08 24.59
N ASP A 189 -3.60 6.75 23.74
CA ASP A 189 -4.02 6.22 22.43
C ASP A 189 -3.23 6.83 21.28
N GLU A 190 -2.71 6.02 20.37
CA GLU A 190 -1.96 6.42 19.19
C GLU A 190 -2.64 6.00 17.89
N LEU A 191 -2.61 6.91 16.89
CA LEU A 191 -3.07 6.65 15.54
C LEU A 191 -2.01 7.04 14.50
N PRO A 192 -1.67 6.16 13.55
CA PRO A 192 -0.90 6.56 12.38
C PRO A 192 -1.79 7.28 11.38
N HIS A 193 -1.27 8.31 10.70
CA HIS A 193 -2.00 9.03 9.65
C HIS A 193 -1.36 8.89 8.28
N SER A 194 -0.03 8.89 8.23
CA SER A 194 0.72 8.81 6.98
C SER A 194 2.06 8.09 7.17
N LEU A 195 2.43 7.32 6.17
CA LEU A 195 3.74 6.73 6.01
C LEU A 195 4.35 7.23 4.71
N ILE A 196 5.63 7.60 4.75
CA ILE A 196 6.45 7.84 3.57
C ILE A 196 7.82 7.21 3.77
N VAL A 197 8.42 6.76 2.67
CA VAL A 197 9.80 6.30 2.65
C VAL A 197 10.63 7.35 1.92
N ASP A 198 11.74 7.77 2.51
CA ASP A 198 12.62 8.76 1.91
C ASP A 198 13.61 8.13 0.90
N GLU A 199 14.50 8.97 0.33
CA GLU A 199 15.48 8.56 -0.68
C GLU A 199 16.54 7.57 -0.13
N ASP A 200 16.68 7.46 1.19
CA ASP A 200 17.57 6.53 1.88
C ASP A 200 16.83 5.26 2.36
N ASP A 201 15.63 5.02 1.86
CA ASP A 201 14.71 3.93 2.24
C ASP A 201 14.36 3.90 3.73
N GLN A 202 14.39 5.05 4.42
CA GLN A 202 14.01 5.19 5.82
C GLN A 202 12.52 5.53 5.94
N LEU A 203 11.82 4.85 6.84
CA LEU A 203 10.39 5.03 7.06
C LEU A 203 10.11 6.24 7.95
N ILE A 204 9.33 7.19 7.47
CA ILE A 204 8.81 8.33 8.22
C ILE A 204 7.34 8.11 8.53
N VAL A 205 6.98 8.28 9.79
CA VAL A 205 5.63 8.09 10.33
C VAL A 205 5.11 9.40 10.88
N LEU A 206 3.99 9.87 10.35
CA LEU A 206 3.19 10.92 10.95
C LEU A 206 2.00 10.29 11.68
N GLY A 207 1.76 10.70 12.92
CA GLY A 207 0.67 10.19 13.73
C GLY A 207 0.17 11.19 14.75
N THR A 208 -0.73 10.73 15.60
CA THR A 208 -1.26 11.45 16.76
C THR A 208 -1.08 10.58 17.99
N THR A 209 -0.71 11.18 19.11
CA THR A 209 -0.61 10.54 20.43
C THR A 209 -1.48 11.25 21.48
N ALA A 210 -2.00 10.48 22.42
CA ALA A 210 -2.56 10.96 23.68
C ALA A 210 -1.60 10.74 24.86
N SER A 211 -0.40 10.21 24.61
CA SER A 211 0.55 9.79 25.64
C SER A 211 1.49 10.92 26.02
N ASP A 212 1.60 11.22 27.30
CA ASP A 212 2.65 12.08 27.85
C ASP A 212 4.00 11.35 28.01
N ASP A 213 3.99 10.04 27.88
CA ASP A 213 5.13 9.12 27.92
C ASP A 213 5.47 8.51 26.55
N TYR A 214 4.99 9.12 25.44
CA TYR A 214 5.36 8.67 24.08
C TYR A 214 6.89 8.62 23.93
N PRO A 215 7.46 7.56 23.31
CA PRO A 215 8.90 7.38 23.25
C PRO A 215 9.57 8.41 22.30
N PHE A 216 10.39 9.28 22.88
CA PHE A 216 11.19 10.25 22.15
C PHE A 216 12.67 9.86 22.09
N THR A 217 13.37 10.33 21.08
CA THR A 217 14.83 10.22 20.99
C THR A 217 15.50 11.35 21.76
N GLU A 218 16.68 11.10 22.32
CA GLU A 218 17.50 12.15 22.95
C GLU A 218 17.80 13.28 21.95
N GLY A 219 17.54 14.53 22.35
CA GLY A 219 17.73 15.70 21.50
C GLY A 219 16.62 15.96 20.47
N ALA A 220 15.47 15.31 20.58
CA ALA A 220 14.31 15.64 19.78
C ALA A 220 13.93 17.12 19.91
N TYR A 221 13.32 17.70 18.89
CA TYR A 221 12.92 19.11 18.83
C TYR A 221 11.99 19.50 19.97
N ASP A 222 11.00 18.66 20.27
CA ASP A 222 10.09 18.78 21.41
C ASP A 222 9.84 17.41 22.01
N THR A 223 9.88 17.33 23.34
CA THR A 223 9.64 16.12 24.14
C THR A 223 8.57 16.34 25.17
N SER A 224 7.85 17.47 25.08
CA SER A 224 6.80 17.83 26.03
C SER A 224 5.42 17.67 25.43
N PHE A 225 4.60 16.79 26.01
CA PHE A 225 3.20 16.65 25.61
C PHE A 225 2.41 17.89 26.05
N ALA A 226 1.92 18.65 25.07
CA ALA A 226 1.13 19.85 25.34
C ALA A 226 -0.35 19.52 25.61
N GLY A 227 -0.87 18.46 25.01
CA GLY A 227 -2.24 18.00 25.19
C GLY A 227 -3.29 19.00 24.72
N GLY A 228 -4.45 18.99 25.39
CA GLY A 228 -5.58 19.86 25.05
C GLY A 228 -6.86 19.49 25.78
N ASN A 229 -7.99 19.82 25.16
CA ASN A 229 -9.28 19.39 25.70
C ASN A 229 -9.54 17.92 25.40
N SER A 230 -10.17 17.21 26.32
CA SER A 230 -10.60 15.82 26.12
C SER A 230 -11.57 15.70 24.95
N PHE A 231 -11.36 14.73 24.08
CA PHE A 231 -12.28 14.35 23.01
C PHE A 231 -12.09 12.87 22.62
N ALA A 232 -13.14 12.29 22.02
CA ALA A 232 -13.10 10.94 21.44
C ALA A 232 -13.70 11.01 20.04
N PRO A 233 -12.89 10.87 18.98
CA PRO A 233 -13.40 10.86 17.61
C PRO A 233 -14.32 9.67 17.39
N SER A 234 -15.49 9.91 16.80
CA SER A 234 -16.44 8.81 16.55
C SER A 234 -15.94 7.84 15.49
N GLY A 235 -16.09 6.54 15.73
CA GLY A 235 -15.83 5.48 14.76
C GLY A 235 -14.39 4.98 14.66
N VAL A 236 -13.46 5.50 15.47
CA VAL A 236 -12.05 5.07 15.45
C VAL A 236 -11.59 4.34 16.72
N GLY A 237 -12.44 4.31 17.76
CA GLY A 237 -12.19 3.51 18.96
C GLY A 237 -11.12 4.04 19.91
N VAL A 238 -10.69 5.29 19.76
CA VAL A 238 -9.67 5.95 20.57
C VAL A 238 -10.25 7.05 21.46
N SER A 239 -9.54 7.40 22.53
CA SER A 239 -9.89 8.46 23.47
C SER A 239 -8.67 9.32 23.80
N TYR A 240 -8.84 10.62 23.71
CA TYR A 240 -7.81 11.61 24.01
C TYR A 240 -8.22 12.37 25.29
N ALA A 241 -8.05 11.75 26.45
CA ALA A 241 -8.53 12.29 27.73
C ALA A 241 -7.89 13.63 28.10
N LEU A 242 -6.62 13.80 27.76
CA LEU A 242 -5.84 15.03 27.99
C LEU A 242 -5.58 15.80 26.67
N GLY A 243 -6.38 15.55 25.64
CA GLY A 243 -6.11 16.06 24.30
C GLY A 243 -5.09 15.21 23.55
N SER A 244 -4.52 15.75 22.50
CA SER A 244 -3.58 15.02 21.64
C SER A 244 -2.48 15.93 21.11
N ASP A 245 -1.34 15.32 20.76
CA ASP A 245 -0.27 15.95 20.02
C ASP A 245 0.05 15.17 18.72
N ILE A 246 0.67 15.87 17.78
CA ILE A 246 1.20 15.27 16.53
C ILE A 246 2.57 14.66 16.85
N ILE A 247 2.78 13.43 16.41
CA ILE A 247 4.09 12.78 16.47
C ILE A 247 4.68 12.61 15.06
N LEU A 248 5.99 12.72 15.00
CA LEU A 248 6.77 12.44 13.82
C LEU A 248 7.95 11.54 14.21
N SER A 249 7.96 10.34 13.69
CA SER A 249 9.00 9.34 13.98
C SER A 249 9.66 8.86 12.69
N LYS A 250 10.96 8.56 12.76
CA LYS A 250 11.71 8.05 11.62
C LYS A 250 12.48 6.79 12.02
N PHE A 251 12.29 5.73 11.24
CA PHE A 251 12.92 4.43 11.42
C PHE A 251 13.95 4.18 10.32
N SER A 252 15.13 3.71 10.72
CA SER A 252 16.11 3.18 9.76
C SER A 252 15.60 1.86 9.17
N ASN A 253 16.05 1.58 7.96
CA ASN A 253 15.73 0.33 7.27
C ASN A 253 16.51 -0.86 7.87
#